data_84f43ff077938bbf6841011f5874e15b
#
_entry.id   84f43ff077938bbf6841011f5874e15b
#
_cell.length_a   1.000
_cell.length_b   1.000
_cell.length_c   1.000
_cell.angle_alpha   90.00
_cell.angle_beta   90.00
_cell.angle_gamma   90.00
#
_symmetry.space_group_name_H-M   'P 1'
#
loop_
_entity.id
_entity.type
_entity.pdbx_description
1 polymer ?
#
loop_
_entity_poly.entity_id
_entity_poly.type
_entity_poly.pdbx_seq_one_letter_code
_entity_poly.pdbx_strand_id
1 'polypeptide(L)'
;MIDIYITGSTGAIGKRILPKLEQKNFNVIPINLRKPNNSGSDCQSSENSWMIHLASINSKITEQDICVEKNMIESAIDIALTKGVKNFIFFSSSKLYPATFDKNLSAEDSDPCITDPYSKGKMECELILKAKAEKFKSVSIFRLAPVLIRSPSSNVNLLFKMCEMLPLMPLFPAGDKNLRSFLSFKNLELFLESYLQKTLEGFYILNICDKSPITTNMLINKFLDKYRSKTIRFRLPTFLEYMLLKMPILGNKLNSLFLNNIINNYKINQVLPDLDILETSEAIKLYGLK
;
A
#
# COMPACT_ATOMS: atom_id res chain seq x y z
N MET A 1 -15.37 -9.47 -21.05
CA MET A 1 -14.09 -9.53 -20.30
C MET A 1 -13.79 -8.12 -19.86
N ILE A 2 -13.27 -7.91 -18.65
CA ILE A 2 -12.94 -6.56 -18.12
C ILE A 2 -11.52 -6.23 -18.56
N ASP A 3 -11.33 -5.07 -19.21
CA ASP A 3 -10.02 -4.58 -19.63
C ASP A 3 -9.37 -3.79 -18.50
N ILE A 4 -8.15 -4.15 -18.12
CA ILE A 4 -7.37 -3.51 -17.07
C ILE A 4 -6.06 -2.98 -17.65
N TYR A 5 -5.98 -1.66 -17.78
CA TYR A 5 -4.74 -0.96 -18.10
C TYR A 5 -3.97 -0.72 -16.81
N ILE A 6 -2.73 -1.21 -16.71
CA ILE A 6 -1.97 -1.15 -15.46
C ILE A 6 -0.60 -0.49 -15.66
N THR A 7 -0.34 0.58 -14.93
CA THR A 7 0.99 1.20 -14.85
C THR A 7 1.78 0.64 -13.69
N GLY A 8 3.12 0.67 -13.74
CA GLY A 8 3.95 0.14 -12.65
C GLY A 8 3.94 -1.39 -12.53
N SER A 9 3.61 -2.11 -13.60
CA SER A 9 3.59 -3.58 -13.68
C SER A 9 4.91 -4.24 -13.27
N THR A 10 6.04 -3.55 -13.44
CA THR A 10 7.38 -4.03 -13.06
C THR A 10 7.77 -3.74 -11.61
N GLY A 11 6.95 -3.01 -10.87
CA GLY A 11 7.15 -2.70 -9.45
C GLY A 11 6.88 -3.89 -8.53
N ALA A 12 7.15 -3.72 -7.22
CA ALA A 12 7.02 -4.79 -6.23
C ALA A 12 5.58 -5.34 -6.11
N ILE A 13 4.57 -4.47 -6.21
CA ILE A 13 3.15 -4.86 -6.22
C ILE A 13 2.77 -5.36 -7.62
N GLY A 14 3.09 -4.59 -8.67
CA GLY A 14 2.66 -4.87 -10.04
C GLY A 14 3.08 -6.26 -10.53
N LYS A 15 4.35 -6.64 -10.32
CA LYS A 15 4.86 -7.98 -10.70
C LYS A 15 4.08 -9.15 -10.11
N ARG A 16 3.46 -8.95 -8.95
CA ARG A 16 2.73 -10.00 -8.24
C ARG A 16 1.24 -9.97 -8.53
N ILE A 17 0.67 -8.77 -8.67
CA ILE A 17 -0.77 -8.63 -8.87
C ILE A 17 -1.19 -8.95 -10.30
N LEU A 18 -0.35 -8.60 -11.30
CA LEU A 18 -0.65 -8.81 -12.71
C LEU A 18 -1.00 -10.27 -13.02
N PRO A 19 -0.15 -11.29 -12.73
CA PRO A 19 -0.49 -12.68 -13.02
C PRO A 19 -1.72 -13.17 -12.24
N LYS A 20 -2.04 -12.55 -11.09
CA LYS A 20 -3.23 -12.90 -10.31
C LYS A 20 -4.51 -12.41 -10.97
N LEU A 21 -4.49 -11.20 -11.53
CA LEU A 21 -5.61 -10.67 -12.30
C LEU A 21 -5.84 -11.47 -13.59
N GLU A 22 -4.77 -11.83 -14.30
CA GLU A 22 -4.86 -12.68 -15.50
C GLU A 22 -5.49 -14.04 -15.18
N GLN A 23 -5.13 -14.67 -14.04
CA GLN A 23 -5.74 -15.94 -13.58
C GLN A 23 -7.24 -15.82 -13.28
N LYS A 24 -7.76 -14.60 -13.07
CA LYS A 24 -9.17 -14.32 -12.80
C LYS A 24 -9.95 -13.86 -14.03
N ASN A 25 -9.44 -14.14 -15.24
CA ASN A 25 -10.05 -13.82 -16.52
C ASN A 25 -10.23 -12.31 -16.77
N PHE A 26 -9.37 -11.46 -16.18
CA PHE A 26 -9.24 -10.07 -16.59
C PHE A 26 -8.26 -9.97 -17.77
N ASN A 27 -8.56 -9.09 -18.73
CA ASN A 27 -7.63 -8.76 -19.81
C ASN A 27 -6.68 -7.66 -19.32
N VAL A 28 -5.46 -8.05 -18.92
CA VAL A 28 -4.50 -7.12 -18.29
C VAL A 28 -3.53 -6.59 -19.33
N ILE A 29 -3.49 -5.25 -19.46
CA ILE A 29 -2.70 -4.53 -20.46
C ILE A 29 -1.66 -3.64 -19.73
N PRO A 30 -0.40 -4.06 -19.64
CA PRO A 30 0.64 -3.27 -19.01
C PRO A 30 0.95 -1.99 -19.80
N ILE A 31 1.00 -0.85 -19.11
CA ILE A 31 1.33 0.46 -19.66
C ILE A 31 2.70 0.91 -19.18
N ASN A 32 3.59 1.21 -20.10
CA ASN A 32 4.91 1.76 -19.81
C ASN A 32 4.91 3.29 -19.99
N LEU A 33 4.91 4.03 -18.89
CA LEU A 33 4.91 5.51 -18.93
C LEU A 33 6.21 6.13 -19.46
N ARG A 34 7.33 5.37 -19.44
CA ARG A 34 8.62 5.85 -19.98
C ARG A 34 8.74 5.70 -21.50
N LYS A 35 7.98 4.80 -22.06
CA LYS A 35 7.88 4.55 -23.51
C LYS A 35 6.40 4.31 -23.79
N PRO A 36 5.58 5.37 -23.90
CA PRO A 36 4.19 5.18 -24.28
C PRO A 36 4.19 4.52 -25.66
N ASN A 37 3.78 3.26 -25.71
CA ASN A 37 3.61 2.58 -26.99
C ASN A 37 2.43 3.24 -27.69
N ASN A 38 2.71 3.99 -28.75
CA ASN A 38 1.70 4.46 -29.70
C ASN A 38 1.12 3.30 -30.54
N SER A 39 1.57 2.08 -30.31
CA SER A 39 1.14 0.86 -30.98
C SER A 39 0.09 0.11 -30.15
N GLY A 40 -1.02 0.70 -29.92
CA GLY A 40 -2.21 0.00 -29.44
C GLY A 40 -3.35 0.42 -30.36
N SER A 41 -3.84 -0.53 -31.16
CA SER A 41 -5.05 -0.41 -31.95
C SER A 41 -6.05 0.54 -31.32
N ASP A 42 -6.69 1.40 -32.12
CA ASP A 42 -7.82 2.26 -31.79
C ASP A 42 -9.08 1.51 -31.29
N CYS A 43 -8.89 0.39 -30.59
CA CYS A 43 -9.97 -0.29 -29.90
C CYS A 43 -10.39 0.58 -28.72
N GLN A 44 -11.53 1.23 -28.85
CA GLN A 44 -12.22 1.82 -27.69
C GLN A 44 -12.36 0.73 -26.62
N SER A 45 -11.91 1.06 -25.42
CA SER A 45 -12.03 0.15 -24.28
C SER A 45 -13.49 -0.17 -23.99
N SER A 46 -13.76 -1.36 -23.48
CA SER A 46 -15.10 -1.78 -23.07
C SER A 46 -15.71 -0.80 -22.04
N GLU A 47 -17.05 -0.76 -21.95
CA GLU A 47 -17.73 0.07 -20.94
C GLU A 47 -17.30 -0.24 -19.50
N ASN A 48 -16.79 -1.44 -19.25
CA ASN A 48 -16.25 -1.86 -17.95
C ASN A 48 -14.73 -1.99 -18.01
N SER A 49 -14.05 -0.87 -18.28
CA SER A 49 -12.59 -0.79 -18.35
C SER A 49 -12.01 0.00 -17.18
N TRP A 50 -10.81 -0.40 -16.75
CA TRP A 50 -10.12 0.18 -15.60
C TRP A 50 -8.70 0.62 -15.94
N MET A 51 -8.29 1.77 -15.44
CA MET A 51 -6.89 2.13 -15.28
C MET A 51 -6.48 1.90 -13.83
N ILE A 52 -5.45 1.09 -13.60
CA ILE A 52 -4.85 0.92 -12.27
C ILE A 52 -3.47 1.57 -12.28
N HIS A 53 -3.33 2.68 -11.57
CA HIS A 53 -2.06 3.39 -11.48
C HIS A 53 -1.26 2.97 -10.25
N LEU A 54 -0.27 2.08 -10.45
CA LEU A 54 0.66 1.61 -9.42
C LEU A 54 2.04 2.25 -9.56
N ALA A 55 2.33 2.91 -10.69
CA ALA A 55 3.63 3.52 -10.92
C ALA A 55 3.88 4.61 -9.88
N SER A 56 5.03 4.54 -9.24
CA SER A 56 5.47 5.50 -8.23
C SER A 56 6.97 5.39 -8.07
N ILE A 57 7.61 6.48 -7.72
CA ILE A 57 8.98 6.45 -7.21
C ILE A 57 8.94 5.84 -5.80
N ASN A 58 9.99 5.18 -5.39
CA ASN A 58 10.09 4.56 -4.07
C ASN A 58 9.90 5.58 -2.94
N SER A 59 9.61 5.10 -1.72
CA SER A 59 9.42 5.92 -0.51
C SER A 59 10.61 6.80 -0.08
N LYS A 60 11.71 6.78 -0.83
CA LYS A 60 12.91 7.62 -0.64
C LYS A 60 12.99 8.72 -1.70
N ILE A 61 11.87 9.34 -1.99
CA ILE A 61 11.84 10.47 -2.93
C ILE A 61 12.32 11.77 -2.27
N THR A 62 12.87 12.64 -3.08
CA THR A 62 13.23 14.01 -2.74
C THR A 62 12.15 14.99 -3.18
N GLU A 63 12.25 16.26 -2.80
CA GLU A 63 11.32 17.31 -3.29
C GLU A 63 11.33 17.42 -4.83
N GLN A 64 12.48 17.19 -5.46
CA GLN A 64 12.61 17.21 -6.93
C GLN A 64 11.85 16.07 -7.62
N ASP A 65 11.75 14.93 -6.96
CA ASP A 65 11.07 13.76 -7.49
C ASP A 65 9.53 13.89 -7.48
N ILE A 66 8.97 14.85 -6.73
CA ILE A 66 7.53 15.11 -6.70
C ILE A 66 7.00 15.47 -8.09
N CYS A 67 7.77 16.25 -8.85
CA CYS A 67 7.39 16.59 -10.23
C CYS A 67 7.28 15.33 -11.10
N VAL A 68 8.15 14.35 -10.90
CA VAL A 68 8.10 13.08 -11.65
C VAL A 68 6.86 12.27 -11.26
N GLU A 69 6.48 12.22 -9.98
CA GLU A 69 5.22 11.57 -9.53
C GLU A 69 4.00 12.23 -10.20
N LYS A 70 3.96 13.57 -10.23
CA LYS A 70 2.89 14.33 -10.89
C LYS A 70 2.81 14.02 -12.38
N ASN A 71 3.92 14.06 -13.09
CA ASN A 71 3.97 13.75 -14.52
C ASN A 71 3.51 12.31 -14.82
N MET A 72 3.83 11.35 -13.91
CA MET A 72 3.39 9.96 -14.09
C MET A 72 1.87 9.82 -13.95
N ILE A 73 1.24 10.46 -12.97
CA ILE A 73 -0.23 10.38 -12.81
C ILE A 73 -0.94 11.10 -13.95
N GLU A 74 -0.45 12.28 -14.38
CA GLU A 74 -0.99 13.02 -15.52
C GLU A 74 -0.90 12.19 -16.81
N SER A 75 0.24 11.59 -17.09
CA SER A 75 0.41 10.69 -18.24
C SER A 75 -0.53 9.48 -18.18
N ALA A 76 -0.76 8.90 -16.99
CA ALA A 76 -1.69 7.78 -16.84
C ALA A 76 -3.13 8.21 -17.09
N ILE A 77 -3.53 9.42 -16.63
CA ILE A 77 -4.85 10.00 -16.89
C ILE A 77 -5.04 10.22 -18.39
N ASP A 78 -4.07 10.86 -19.06
CA ASP A 78 -4.17 11.16 -20.49
C ASP A 78 -4.27 9.89 -21.34
N ILE A 79 -3.49 8.86 -21.01
CA ILE A 79 -3.59 7.53 -21.66
C ILE A 79 -4.97 6.91 -21.41
N ALA A 80 -5.48 6.97 -20.19
CA ALA A 80 -6.80 6.43 -19.87
C ALA A 80 -7.90 7.12 -20.66
N LEU A 81 -7.87 8.45 -20.75
CA LEU A 81 -8.83 9.23 -21.53
C LEU A 81 -8.73 8.96 -23.03
N THR A 82 -7.52 8.90 -23.58
CA THR A 82 -7.28 8.59 -25.01
C THR A 82 -7.83 7.21 -25.38
N LYS A 83 -7.70 6.23 -24.48
CA LYS A 83 -8.22 4.87 -24.68
C LYS A 83 -9.70 4.72 -24.34
N GLY A 84 -10.37 5.78 -23.86
CA GLY A 84 -11.77 5.76 -23.45
C GLY A 84 -12.05 4.93 -22.19
N VAL A 85 -11.04 4.73 -21.35
CA VAL A 85 -11.17 4.01 -20.05
C VAL A 85 -12.17 4.72 -19.16
N LYS A 86 -13.09 3.97 -18.55
CA LYS A 86 -14.21 4.54 -17.78
C LYS A 86 -13.91 4.67 -16.29
N ASN A 87 -13.05 3.82 -15.75
CA ASN A 87 -12.83 3.76 -14.31
C ASN A 87 -11.34 3.88 -13.98
N PHE A 88 -11.00 4.60 -12.90
CA PHE A 88 -9.61 4.83 -12.52
C PHE A 88 -9.36 4.47 -11.06
N ILE A 89 -8.33 3.66 -10.79
CA ILE A 89 -7.85 3.35 -9.44
C ILE A 89 -6.43 3.89 -9.29
N PHE A 90 -6.20 4.69 -8.25
CA PHE A 90 -4.88 5.18 -7.86
C PHE A 90 -4.44 4.58 -6.52
N PHE A 91 -3.24 3.99 -6.49
CA PHE A 91 -2.64 3.50 -5.25
C PHE A 91 -1.90 4.62 -4.54
N SER A 92 -2.58 5.20 -3.57
CA SER A 92 -2.06 6.16 -2.60
C SER A 92 -1.53 5.44 -1.37
N SER A 93 -1.39 6.12 -0.25
CA SER A 93 -0.74 5.58 0.95
C SER A 93 -1.36 6.09 2.24
N SER A 94 -1.46 5.22 3.25
CA SER A 94 -1.81 5.61 4.62
C SER A 94 -0.76 6.50 5.30
N LYS A 95 0.40 6.74 4.68
CA LYS A 95 1.35 7.75 5.14
C LYS A 95 0.83 9.18 5.09
N LEU A 96 -0.30 9.42 4.42
CA LEU A 96 -1.02 10.68 4.49
C LEU A 96 -1.67 10.94 5.85
N TYR A 97 -1.77 9.93 6.71
CA TYR A 97 -2.26 10.07 8.07
C TYR A 97 -1.10 10.19 9.05
N PRO A 98 -1.28 10.95 10.15
CA PRO A 98 -0.23 11.09 11.15
C PRO A 98 0.06 9.74 11.82
N ALA A 99 1.35 9.44 11.97
CA ALA A 99 1.79 8.39 12.87
C ALA A 99 2.02 9.01 14.25
N THR A 100 1.27 8.58 15.26
CA THR A 100 1.23 9.22 16.58
C THR A 100 1.50 8.22 17.72
N PHE A 101 1.73 8.71 18.93
CA PHE A 101 1.76 7.87 20.13
C PHE A 101 0.34 7.50 20.60
N ASP A 102 -0.66 8.27 20.20
CA ASP A 102 -2.06 8.00 20.51
C ASP A 102 -2.61 6.91 19.59
N LYS A 103 -3.54 6.11 20.11
CA LYS A 103 -4.20 5.04 19.35
C LYS A 103 -5.42 5.56 18.58
N ASN A 104 -5.25 6.71 17.93
CA ASN A 104 -6.32 7.30 17.13
C ASN A 104 -6.48 6.55 15.81
N LEU A 105 -7.71 6.25 15.48
CA LEU A 105 -8.08 5.62 14.21
C LEU A 105 -8.24 6.70 13.15
N SER A 106 -7.47 6.62 12.07
CA SER A 106 -7.61 7.51 10.93
C SER A 106 -8.66 6.98 9.96
N ALA A 107 -9.63 7.83 9.64
CA ALA A 107 -10.66 7.58 8.64
C ALA A 107 -10.33 8.30 7.32
N GLU A 108 -11.07 8.00 6.26
CA GLU A 108 -10.82 8.56 4.92
C GLU A 108 -11.08 10.07 4.82
N ASP A 109 -11.85 10.62 5.73
CA ASP A 109 -12.16 12.06 5.89
C ASP A 109 -11.23 12.78 6.87
N SER A 110 -10.29 12.05 7.50
CA SER A 110 -9.27 12.68 8.33
C SER A 110 -8.34 13.55 7.48
N ASP A 111 -7.98 14.71 8.01
CA ASP A 111 -7.07 15.65 7.34
C ASP A 111 -5.70 15.00 7.08
N PRO A 112 -5.20 15.09 5.85
CA PRO A 112 -3.87 14.58 5.53
C PRO A 112 -2.77 15.32 6.28
N CYS A 113 -1.80 14.57 6.79
CA CYS A 113 -0.60 15.09 7.44
C CYS A 113 0.63 14.83 6.58
N ILE A 114 1.14 15.89 5.96
CA ILE A 114 2.31 15.79 5.08
C ILE A 114 3.57 15.92 5.93
N THR A 115 4.31 14.82 6.07
CA THR A 115 5.52 14.76 6.91
C THR A 115 6.81 14.56 6.12
N ASP A 116 6.71 14.15 4.86
CA ASP A 116 7.87 13.86 4.00
C ASP A 116 7.53 14.09 2.51
N PRO A 117 8.54 14.18 1.62
CA PRO A 117 8.31 14.36 0.17
C PRO A 117 7.44 13.26 -0.45
N TYR A 118 7.47 12.03 0.09
CA TYR A 118 6.65 10.94 -0.42
C TYR A 118 5.16 11.18 -0.14
N SER A 119 4.79 11.55 1.09
CA SER A 119 3.40 11.90 1.43
C SER A 119 2.93 13.11 0.64
N LYS A 120 3.80 14.13 0.44
CA LYS A 120 3.51 15.28 -0.40
C LYS A 120 3.22 14.88 -1.85
N GLY A 121 4.08 14.06 -2.46
CA GLY A 121 3.88 13.57 -3.82
C GLY A 121 2.59 12.78 -3.98
N LYS A 122 2.25 11.92 -3.01
CA LYS A 122 0.97 11.19 -3.03
C LYS A 122 -0.24 12.12 -2.92
N MET A 123 -0.19 13.13 -2.04
CA MET A 123 -1.25 14.11 -1.90
C MET A 123 -1.45 14.93 -3.17
N GLU A 124 -0.38 15.41 -3.80
CA GLU A 124 -0.44 16.12 -5.07
C GLU A 124 -1.10 15.26 -6.17
N CYS A 125 -0.76 13.98 -6.25
CA CYS A 125 -1.40 13.05 -7.19
C CYS A 125 -2.89 12.85 -6.90
N GLU A 126 -3.30 12.76 -5.63
CA GLU A 126 -4.71 12.69 -5.25
C GLU A 126 -5.49 13.94 -5.70
N LEU A 127 -4.90 15.13 -5.52
CA LEU A 127 -5.50 16.40 -5.94
C LEU A 127 -5.65 16.51 -7.47
N ILE A 128 -4.60 16.12 -8.22
CA ILE A 128 -4.64 16.10 -9.70
C ILE A 128 -5.76 15.19 -10.18
N LEU A 129 -5.85 13.97 -9.63
CA LEU A 129 -6.87 13.01 -10.04
C LEU A 129 -8.27 13.46 -9.64
N LYS A 130 -8.43 14.07 -8.46
CA LYS A 130 -9.71 14.65 -8.00
C LYS A 130 -10.20 15.75 -8.95
N ALA A 131 -9.31 16.64 -9.40
CA ALA A 131 -9.64 17.72 -10.32
C ALA A 131 -10.10 17.23 -11.71
N LYS A 132 -9.73 16.00 -12.09
CA LYS A 132 -10.11 15.39 -13.39
C LYS A 132 -11.14 14.26 -13.23
N ALA A 133 -11.69 14.06 -12.02
CA ALA A 133 -12.56 12.92 -11.70
C ALA A 133 -13.84 12.86 -12.54
N GLU A 134 -14.43 14.01 -12.89
CA GLU A 134 -15.64 14.12 -13.73
C GLU A 134 -15.48 13.55 -15.16
N LYS A 135 -14.22 13.36 -15.61
CA LYS A 135 -13.92 12.77 -16.91
C LYS A 135 -14.05 11.24 -16.93
N PHE A 136 -14.22 10.62 -15.77
CA PHE A 136 -14.36 9.19 -15.59
C PHE A 136 -15.74 8.85 -15.00
N LYS A 137 -16.21 7.65 -15.26
CA LYS A 137 -17.41 7.12 -14.60
C LYS A 137 -17.17 6.94 -13.10
N SER A 138 -16.03 6.38 -12.75
CA SER A 138 -15.60 6.28 -11.35
C SER A 138 -14.11 6.52 -11.19
N VAL A 139 -13.75 7.18 -10.08
CA VAL A 139 -12.37 7.37 -9.64
C VAL A 139 -12.24 6.90 -8.21
N SER A 140 -11.25 6.05 -7.94
CA SER A 140 -11.02 5.48 -6.62
C SER A 140 -9.58 5.67 -6.20
N ILE A 141 -9.38 6.31 -5.06
CA ILE A 141 -8.08 6.47 -4.42
C ILE A 141 -7.98 5.44 -3.30
N PHE A 142 -7.07 4.48 -3.44
CA PHE A 142 -6.80 3.47 -2.44
C PHE A 142 -5.62 3.93 -1.56
N ARG A 143 -5.89 4.41 -0.34
CA ARG A 143 -4.87 4.71 0.67
C ARG A 143 -4.47 3.41 1.35
N LEU A 144 -3.41 2.80 0.84
CA LEU A 144 -2.95 1.49 1.31
C LEU A 144 -2.18 1.59 2.62
N ALA A 145 -2.50 0.73 3.59
CA ALA A 145 -1.60 0.42 4.69
C ALA A 145 -0.27 -0.17 4.15
N PRO A 146 0.83 -0.15 4.94
CA PRO A 146 2.08 -0.76 4.52
C PRO A 146 1.88 -2.20 4.06
N VAL A 147 2.18 -2.46 2.78
CA VAL A 147 1.94 -3.79 2.18
C VAL A 147 3.02 -4.75 2.63
N LEU A 148 2.60 -5.92 3.14
CA LEU A 148 3.48 -7.01 3.57
C LEU A 148 4.03 -7.75 2.34
N ILE A 149 5.00 -7.13 1.67
CA ILE A 149 5.74 -7.71 0.55
C ILE A 149 7.25 -7.47 0.72
N ARG A 150 8.06 -8.33 0.11
CA ARG A 150 9.50 -8.08 0.02
C ARG A 150 9.76 -6.94 -0.97
N SER A 151 10.10 -5.78 -0.43
CA SER A 151 10.50 -4.59 -1.18
C SER A 151 11.70 -3.94 -0.51
N PRO A 152 12.79 -3.62 -1.24
CA PRO A 152 14.01 -3.03 -0.66
C PRO A 152 13.76 -1.72 0.09
N SER A 153 12.73 -0.97 -0.29
CA SER A 153 12.40 0.35 0.27
C SER A 153 11.45 0.30 1.50
N SER A 154 10.92 -0.88 1.86
CA SER A 154 9.96 -1.02 2.95
C SER A 154 10.65 -1.16 4.31
N ASN A 155 10.22 -0.37 5.32
CA ASN A 155 10.67 -0.53 6.71
C ASN A 155 10.29 -1.90 7.27
N VAL A 156 9.16 -2.46 6.84
CA VAL A 156 8.72 -3.82 7.21
C VAL A 156 9.69 -4.87 6.69
N ASN A 157 10.18 -4.69 5.45
CA ASN A 157 11.18 -5.59 4.90
C ASN A 157 12.52 -5.52 5.66
N LEU A 158 12.90 -4.33 6.15
CA LEU A 158 14.07 -4.21 7.02
C LEU A 158 13.88 -5.00 8.32
N LEU A 159 12.71 -4.89 8.94
CA LEU A 159 12.36 -5.63 10.15
C LEU A 159 12.45 -7.15 9.91
N PHE A 160 11.88 -7.63 8.81
CA PHE A 160 11.91 -9.05 8.47
C PHE A 160 13.33 -9.55 8.13
N LYS A 161 14.14 -8.72 7.47
CA LYS A 161 15.58 -9.05 7.28
C LYS A 161 16.32 -9.17 8.60
N MET A 162 16.05 -8.30 9.57
CA MET A 162 16.62 -8.43 10.92
C MET A 162 16.19 -9.76 11.56
N CYS A 163 14.91 -10.12 11.45
CA CYS A 163 14.42 -11.43 11.93
C CYS A 163 15.10 -12.62 11.25
N GLU A 164 15.46 -12.49 9.96
CA GLU A 164 16.15 -13.55 9.20
C GLU A 164 17.63 -13.67 9.54
N MET A 165 18.30 -12.56 9.85
CA MET A 165 19.76 -12.51 10.04
C MET A 165 20.18 -12.73 11.49
N LEU A 166 19.39 -12.25 12.45
CA LEU A 166 19.78 -12.26 13.85
C LEU A 166 19.45 -13.61 14.51
N PRO A 167 20.43 -14.26 15.19
CA PRO A 167 20.16 -15.44 16.01
C PRO A 167 19.41 -15.10 17.30
N LEU A 168 19.54 -13.85 17.77
CA LEU A 168 18.88 -13.30 18.94
C LEU A 168 18.06 -12.08 18.51
N MET A 169 16.75 -12.11 18.72
CA MET A 169 15.87 -11.00 18.33
C MET A 169 15.39 -10.22 19.55
N PRO A 170 15.75 -8.93 19.68
CA PRO A 170 15.25 -8.10 20.74
C PRO A 170 13.77 -7.74 20.50
N LEU A 171 12.95 -7.90 21.53
CA LEU A 171 11.58 -7.41 21.58
C LEU A 171 11.56 -6.12 22.41
N PHE A 172 11.10 -5.05 21.80
CA PHE A 172 11.09 -3.72 22.39
C PHE A 172 9.82 -3.48 23.22
N PRO A 173 9.89 -2.96 24.44
CA PRO A 173 8.71 -2.60 25.24
C PRO A 173 7.70 -1.70 24.50
N ALA A 174 8.18 -0.72 23.72
CA ALA A 174 7.34 0.11 22.86
C ALA A 174 6.61 -0.71 21.78
N GLY A 175 7.23 -1.78 21.29
CA GLY A 175 6.66 -2.68 20.29
C GLY A 175 5.51 -3.56 20.79
N ASP A 176 5.27 -3.64 22.10
CA ASP A 176 4.07 -4.27 22.69
C ASP A 176 2.89 -3.30 22.80
N LYS A 177 3.16 -2.01 22.82
CA LYS A 177 2.16 -0.96 23.09
C LYS A 177 1.59 -0.32 21.84
N ASN A 178 2.35 -0.28 20.76
CA ASN A 178 1.94 0.31 19.49
C ASN A 178 0.94 -0.57 18.74
N LEU A 179 0.12 0.06 17.91
CA LEU A 179 -0.78 -0.63 16.97
C LEU A 179 -0.59 -0.06 15.56
N ARG A 180 -0.50 -0.95 14.60
CA ARG A 180 -0.32 -0.58 13.19
C ARG A 180 -1.19 -1.43 12.29
N SER A 181 -1.86 -0.77 11.35
CA SER A 181 -2.51 -1.44 10.24
C SER A 181 -1.47 -1.84 9.20
N PHE A 182 -1.63 -3.04 8.67
CA PHE A 182 -0.86 -3.56 7.54
C PHE A 182 -1.83 -4.03 6.46
N LEU A 183 -1.31 -4.28 5.28
CA LEU A 183 -2.05 -4.90 4.21
C LEU A 183 -1.28 -6.10 3.69
N SER A 184 -1.83 -7.27 3.86
CA SER A 184 -1.28 -8.49 3.25
C SER A 184 -1.50 -8.49 1.75
N PHE A 185 -0.59 -9.13 1.02
CA PHE A 185 -0.74 -9.23 -0.42
C PHE A 185 -2.00 -10.03 -0.81
N LYS A 186 -2.37 -11.03 0.00
CA LYS A 186 -3.59 -11.82 -0.21
C LYS A 186 -4.85 -10.97 -0.09
N ASN A 187 -4.94 -10.10 0.92
CA ASN A 187 -6.07 -9.21 1.06
C ASN A 187 -6.11 -8.15 -0.06
N LEU A 188 -4.94 -7.62 -0.48
CA LEU A 188 -4.88 -6.72 -1.63
C LEU A 188 -5.43 -7.39 -2.91
N GLU A 189 -5.08 -8.66 -3.15
CA GLU A 189 -5.62 -9.46 -4.25
C GLU A 189 -7.15 -9.58 -4.16
N LEU A 190 -7.67 -9.94 -2.98
CA LEU A 190 -9.10 -10.08 -2.74
C LEU A 190 -9.86 -8.76 -2.92
N PHE A 191 -9.33 -7.66 -2.37
CA PHE A 191 -9.92 -6.33 -2.54
C PHE A 191 -10.01 -5.93 -4.02
N LEU A 192 -8.92 -6.07 -4.76
CA LEU A 192 -8.89 -5.71 -6.18
C LEU A 192 -9.84 -6.59 -7.00
N GLU A 193 -9.79 -7.90 -6.82
CA GLU A 193 -10.66 -8.83 -7.55
C GLU A 193 -12.13 -8.48 -7.35
N SER A 194 -12.56 -8.29 -6.10
CA SER A 194 -13.95 -7.97 -5.78
C SER A 194 -14.35 -6.55 -6.23
N TYR A 195 -13.43 -5.58 -6.12
CA TYR A 195 -13.70 -4.20 -6.46
C TYR A 195 -13.87 -3.98 -7.96
N LEU A 196 -13.02 -4.60 -8.78
CA LEU A 196 -13.05 -4.50 -10.24
C LEU A 196 -14.35 -5.04 -10.88
N GLN A 197 -15.08 -5.87 -10.14
CA GLN A 197 -16.38 -6.41 -10.56
C GLN A 197 -17.56 -5.50 -10.19
N LYS A 198 -17.32 -4.45 -9.40
CA LYS A 198 -18.38 -3.50 -9.00
C LYS A 198 -18.61 -2.45 -10.08
N THR A 199 -19.87 -2.09 -10.26
CA THR A 199 -20.26 -0.91 -11.04
C THR A 199 -20.43 0.26 -10.09
N LEU A 200 -19.46 1.18 -10.11
CA LEU A 200 -19.44 2.35 -9.23
C LEU A 200 -19.46 3.62 -10.07
N GLU A 201 -20.01 4.70 -9.51
CA GLU A 201 -20.04 6.02 -10.13
C GLU A 201 -19.61 7.07 -9.12
N GLY A 202 -18.75 8.01 -9.56
CA GLY A 202 -18.29 9.10 -8.73
C GLY A 202 -16.89 8.94 -8.18
N PHE A 203 -16.58 9.69 -7.12
CA PHE A 203 -15.23 9.80 -6.55
C PHE A 203 -15.17 9.20 -5.15
N TYR A 204 -14.20 8.30 -4.92
CA TYR A 204 -14.03 7.59 -3.67
C TYR A 204 -12.61 7.72 -3.15
N ILE A 205 -12.46 7.94 -1.85
CA ILE A 205 -11.21 7.72 -1.11
C ILE A 205 -11.49 6.55 -0.16
N LEU A 206 -10.68 5.50 -0.25
CA LEU A 206 -10.89 4.23 0.46
C LEU A 206 -9.60 3.80 1.15
N ASN A 207 -9.67 3.56 2.44
CA ASN A 207 -8.59 2.92 3.17
C ASN A 207 -8.58 1.42 2.91
N ILE A 208 -7.40 0.87 2.67
CA ILE A 208 -7.25 -0.56 2.40
C ILE A 208 -6.22 -1.15 3.37
N CYS A 209 -6.67 -1.98 4.28
CA CYS A 209 -5.81 -2.68 5.24
C CYS A 209 -6.39 -4.06 5.59
N ASP A 210 -5.63 -4.87 6.29
CA ASP A 210 -6.09 -6.13 6.87
C ASP A 210 -7.15 -5.87 7.96
N LYS A 211 -7.84 -6.92 8.38
CA LYS A 211 -9.01 -6.86 9.29
C LYS A 211 -8.71 -6.15 10.60
N SER A 212 -7.55 -6.41 11.21
CA SER A 212 -7.17 -5.82 12.49
C SER A 212 -5.73 -5.33 12.52
N PRO A 213 -5.46 -4.21 13.23
CA PRO A 213 -4.09 -3.76 13.46
C PRO A 213 -3.36 -4.72 14.41
N ILE A 214 -2.03 -4.73 14.31
CA ILE A 214 -1.16 -5.62 15.08
C ILE A 214 -0.03 -4.82 15.72
N THR A 215 0.48 -5.26 16.88
CA THR A 215 1.67 -4.66 17.50
C THR A 215 2.94 -5.08 16.75
N THR A 216 4.00 -4.26 16.85
CA THR A 216 5.27 -4.59 16.19
C THR A 216 5.86 -5.89 16.73
N ASN A 217 5.79 -6.13 18.03
CA ASN A 217 6.30 -7.38 18.62
C ASN A 217 5.46 -8.60 18.22
N MET A 218 4.13 -8.46 18.09
CA MET A 218 3.30 -9.55 17.55
C MET A 218 3.67 -9.86 16.10
N LEU A 219 3.91 -8.83 15.27
CA LEU A 219 4.36 -9.01 13.89
C LEU A 219 5.68 -9.79 13.82
N ILE A 220 6.68 -9.39 14.64
CA ILE A 220 7.97 -10.09 14.78
C ILE A 220 7.75 -11.54 15.20
N ASN A 221 6.98 -11.77 16.26
CA ASN A 221 6.74 -13.12 16.78
C ASN A 221 6.09 -14.03 15.74
N LYS A 222 5.03 -13.56 15.05
CA LYS A 222 4.36 -14.36 14.01
C LYS A 222 5.28 -14.67 12.83
N PHE A 223 6.15 -13.73 12.45
CA PHE A 223 7.14 -13.97 11.41
C PHE A 223 8.17 -15.02 11.85
N LEU A 224 8.73 -14.88 13.05
CA LEU A 224 9.71 -15.83 13.59
C LEU A 224 9.12 -17.22 13.79
N ASP A 225 7.91 -17.33 14.33
CA ASP A 225 7.23 -18.62 14.52
C ASP A 225 7.14 -19.41 13.21
N LYS A 226 6.89 -18.71 12.12
CA LYS A 226 6.78 -19.37 10.82
C LYS A 226 8.12 -19.67 10.16
N TYR A 227 9.04 -18.73 10.16
CA TYR A 227 10.22 -18.79 9.29
C TYR A 227 11.53 -19.07 10.03
N ARG A 228 11.59 -18.77 11.31
CA ARG A 228 12.79 -18.87 12.15
C ARG A 228 12.43 -19.24 13.60
N SER A 229 11.69 -20.30 13.80
CA SER A 229 11.17 -20.73 15.11
C SER A 229 12.27 -20.93 16.17
N LYS A 230 13.50 -21.25 15.76
CA LYS A 230 14.67 -21.42 16.65
C LYS A 230 15.33 -20.11 17.08
N THR A 231 14.93 -18.94 16.54
CA THR A 231 15.49 -17.65 16.96
C THR A 231 15.09 -17.36 18.40
N ILE A 232 16.08 -17.12 19.25
CA ILE A 232 15.86 -16.76 20.63
C ILE A 232 15.36 -15.33 20.71
N ARG A 233 14.26 -15.11 21.44
CA ARG A 233 13.65 -13.79 21.67
C ARG A 233 13.95 -13.38 23.09
N PHE A 234 14.37 -12.14 23.26
CA PHE A 234 14.59 -11.59 24.59
C PHE A 234 13.96 -10.19 24.69
N ARG A 235 13.42 -9.87 25.85
CA ARG A 235 12.92 -8.55 26.12
C ARG A 235 14.05 -7.57 26.37
N LEU A 236 14.07 -6.49 25.60
CA LEU A 236 15.06 -5.43 25.81
C LEU A 236 14.69 -4.65 27.08
N PRO A 237 15.64 -4.43 28.00
CA PRO A 237 15.41 -3.54 29.14
C PRO A 237 15.02 -2.13 28.71
N THR A 238 14.07 -1.51 29.41
CA THR A 238 13.50 -0.21 29.02
C THR A 238 14.53 0.91 28.92
N PHE A 239 15.58 0.87 29.78
CA PHE A 239 16.66 1.87 29.72
C PHE A 239 17.49 1.75 28.43
N LEU A 240 17.75 0.53 27.96
CA LEU A 240 18.46 0.28 26.69
C LEU A 240 17.60 0.69 25.51
N GLU A 241 16.29 0.39 25.52
CA GLU A 241 15.37 0.89 24.51
C GLU A 241 15.43 2.41 24.42
N TYR A 242 15.33 3.12 25.56
CA TYR A 242 15.40 4.57 25.60
C TYR A 242 16.71 5.11 25.01
N MET A 243 17.85 4.49 25.32
CA MET A 243 19.14 4.86 24.75
C MET A 243 19.17 4.68 23.23
N LEU A 244 18.69 3.53 22.74
CA LEU A 244 18.64 3.23 21.29
C LEU A 244 17.73 4.18 20.53
N LEU A 245 16.57 4.53 21.10
CA LEU A 245 15.62 5.46 20.50
C LEU A 245 16.14 6.90 20.41
N LYS A 246 17.11 7.27 21.25
CA LYS A 246 17.78 8.59 21.19
C LYS A 246 18.95 8.66 20.21
N MET A 247 19.38 7.55 19.64
CA MET A 247 20.48 7.56 18.67
C MET A 247 20.03 8.27 17.37
N PRO A 248 20.84 9.20 16.79
CA PRO A 248 20.38 10.08 15.69
C PRO A 248 19.84 9.34 14.46
N ILE A 249 20.49 8.27 14.04
CA ILE A 249 20.11 7.53 12.80
C ILE A 249 19.24 6.33 13.13
N LEU A 250 19.65 5.53 14.10
CA LEU A 250 18.96 4.29 14.47
C LEU A 250 17.63 4.59 15.18
N GLY A 251 17.65 5.58 16.09
CA GLY A 251 16.47 5.98 16.86
C GLY A 251 15.33 6.45 15.96
N ASN A 252 15.60 7.26 14.94
CA ASN A 252 14.58 7.70 13.98
C ASN A 252 13.91 6.54 13.25
N LYS A 253 14.70 5.54 12.84
CA LYS A 253 14.18 4.33 12.18
C LYS A 253 13.34 3.47 13.14
N LEU A 254 13.82 3.28 14.37
CA LEU A 254 13.10 2.52 15.40
C LEU A 254 11.83 3.24 15.83
N ASN A 255 11.88 4.56 16.07
CA ASN A 255 10.70 5.36 16.41
C ASN A 255 9.61 5.21 15.36
N SER A 256 9.96 5.24 14.07
CA SER A 256 8.98 5.06 13.00
C SER A 256 8.29 3.68 13.01
N LEU A 257 8.90 2.67 13.63
CA LEU A 257 8.30 1.34 13.80
C LEU A 257 7.36 1.24 15.00
N PHE A 258 7.56 2.12 16.02
CA PHE A 258 6.81 2.05 17.28
C PHE A 258 5.71 3.09 17.41
N LEU A 259 5.57 4.01 16.45
CA LEU A 259 4.41 4.89 16.38
C LEU A 259 3.16 4.11 15.93
N ASN A 260 2.00 4.51 16.44
CA ASN A 260 0.74 4.00 15.96
C ASN A 260 0.44 4.57 14.57
N ASN A 261 -0.11 3.76 13.71
CA ASN A 261 -0.71 4.17 12.44
C ASN A 261 -1.87 3.22 12.16
N ILE A 262 -3.04 3.60 12.62
CA ILE A 262 -4.24 2.78 12.57
C ILE A 262 -5.20 3.41 11.57
N ILE A 263 -5.56 2.68 10.53
CA ILE A 263 -6.60 3.06 9.58
C ILE A 263 -7.73 2.04 9.60
N ASN A 264 -8.94 2.47 9.25
CA ASN A 264 -10.09 1.58 9.17
C ASN A 264 -10.46 1.26 7.72
N ASN A 265 -11.20 0.16 7.55
CA ASN A 265 -11.78 -0.29 6.28
C ASN A 265 -13.28 0.06 6.18
N TYR A 266 -13.78 1.05 6.90
CA TYR A 266 -15.22 1.26 7.01
C TYR A 266 -15.89 1.49 5.66
N LYS A 267 -15.36 2.41 4.85
CA LYS A 267 -15.95 2.73 3.54
C LYS A 267 -15.81 1.58 2.53
N ILE A 268 -14.65 0.91 2.50
CA ILE A 268 -14.49 -0.23 1.58
C ILE A 268 -15.38 -1.39 1.97
N ASN A 269 -15.63 -1.61 3.26
CA ASN A 269 -16.57 -2.63 3.72
C ASN A 269 -18.03 -2.31 3.36
N GLN A 270 -18.40 -1.05 3.23
CA GLN A 270 -19.71 -0.67 2.69
C GLN A 270 -19.83 -0.99 1.19
N VAL A 271 -18.75 -0.82 0.42
CA VAL A 271 -18.71 -1.15 -1.01
C VAL A 271 -18.65 -2.67 -1.24
N LEU A 272 -17.97 -3.39 -0.34
CA LEU A 272 -17.72 -4.83 -0.42
C LEU A 272 -18.18 -5.53 0.89
N PRO A 273 -19.47 -5.54 1.22
CA PRO A 273 -19.94 -6.02 2.52
C PRO A 273 -19.71 -7.52 2.76
N ASP A 274 -19.66 -8.32 1.69
CA ASP A 274 -19.51 -9.77 1.76
C ASP A 274 -18.04 -10.21 1.65
N LEU A 275 -17.10 -9.26 1.59
CA LEU A 275 -15.68 -9.59 1.45
C LEU A 275 -15.07 -10.00 2.78
N ASP A 276 -14.78 -11.28 2.94
CA ASP A 276 -14.05 -11.78 4.10
C ASP A 276 -12.54 -11.67 3.88
N ILE A 277 -11.91 -10.83 4.67
CA ILE A 277 -10.47 -10.57 4.63
C ILE A 277 -9.77 -11.17 5.84
N LEU A 278 -8.52 -11.55 5.64
CA LEU A 278 -7.70 -12.18 6.67
C LEU A 278 -7.23 -11.16 7.73
N GLU A 279 -7.08 -11.65 8.95
CA GLU A 279 -6.33 -10.96 9.99
C GLU A 279 -4.85 -10.84 9.59
N THR A 280 -4.17 -9.73 9.95
CA THR A 280 -2.72 -9.58 9.69
C THR A 280 -1.92 -10.74 10.27
N SER A 281 -2.30 -11.23 11.45
CA SER A 281 -1.63 -12.34 12.14
C SER A 281 -1.73 -13.67 11.38
N GLU A 282 -2.76 -13.87 10.59
CA GLU A 282 -2.95 -15.04 9.74
C GLU A 282 -2.28 -14.86 8.39
N ALA A 283 -2.42 -13.68 7.82
CA ALA A 283 -1.89 -13.32 6.52
C ALA A 283 -0.35 -13.41 6.46
N ILE A 284 0.37 -13.16 7.57
CA ILE A 284 1.81 -13.38 7.67
C ILE A 284 2.19 -14.84 7.35
N LYS A 285 1.33 -15.79 7.69
CA LYS A 285 1.55 -17.21 7.33
C LYS A 285 1.59 -17.42 5.82
N LEU A 286 0.96 -16.55 5.06
CA LEU A 286 0.93 -16.56 3.58
C LEU A 286 2.01 -15.64 2.96
N TYR A 287 2.77 -14.91 3.78
CA TYR A 287 3.87 -14.07 3.33
C TYR A 287 4.92 -14.92 2.61
N GLY A 288 4.92 -14.87 1.29
CA GLY A 288 5.82 -15.66 0.46
C GLY A 288 7.26 -15.16 0.57
N LEU A 289 8.17 -16.05 0.95
CA LEU A 289 9.62 -15.79 0.94
C LEU A 289 10.24 -15.88 -0.47
N LYS A 290 9.43 -16.20 -1.50
CA LYS A 290 9.86 -16.29 -2.90
C LYS A 290 9.54 -15.04 -3.68
#